data_5cb18d0284452482ae702d2f2300003f
#
_entry.id   5cb18d0284452482ae702d2f2300003f
#
_cell.length_a   1.000
_cell.length_b   1.000
_cell.length_c   1.000
_cell.angle_alpha   90.00
_cell.angle_beta   90.00
_cell.angle_gamma   90.00
#
_symmetry.space_group_name_H-M   'P 1'
#
loop_
_entity.id
_entity.type
_entity.pdbx_description
1 polymer ?
#
loop_
_entity_poly.entity_id
_entity_poly.type
_entity_poly.pdbx_seq_one_letter_code
_entity_poly.pdbx_strand_id
1 'polypeptide(L)'
;MKNSLQRQRLLDLPSMSRRRFVTGIVASGALLGLGLGSALSLASTQSRIGPTTLRGRQFDLNIGYQSVNFTGKSRMATAVNGSVPAPILRWREGDRVTLRVKNDLAEDSSIHWHGIILPTDMDGVPGLSFAGIKPGETFEYQFDVNQSGTYWYHSHSGFQEPTGMYGAIIIDPKEPDPVSYDRDYVVMLSDWSDEKPQDIYAKLKKLSHYYNFRERTVGDVWSDIKDKGVAQTWNERSMWNQMRMSETDISDVTGYTYTYLMNGVTPDEGWIGIFKRSEKVRLRFINGSSMTIFDVRIPGLKMTVVATDGQNIEPVTIDEFRIGVAETYDVVVEPSDDSAYTVFAQSIDRTGFTRGTLTSDVSLISAVPEMDVAPVLAHRDMGMGMDHSMHGMEGMAGMEKMDHTQHDISEMSGMVHSQHQMSGMKTMEHANHGGGSEILGIAGFGSTREITHIASETGPHVDMRAESPQSGLNDPGIGLRNHQQLYGRRVLTYGDIKNLYPTSDPREPSREIELHLTGNMGRYMWSMNGIKFADSDPLQLKYGERVRITLVNDTMMSHPMHLHGMWSELETGDPKYIPRKHTVIVQPGSKISYLVSADAIGRWAYHCHLVYHMPGMFREVRVS
;
A
#
# COMPACT_ATOMS: atom_id res chain seq x y z
N MET A 1 0.18 -32.49 27.70
CA MET A 1 1.52 -32.24 28.24
C MET A 1 2.56 -31.84 27.19
N LYS A 2 2.46 -32.24 25.92
CA LYS A 2 3.41 -31.79 24.86
C LYS A 2 3.24 -30.31 24.45
N ASN A 3 2.04 -29.73 24.58
CA ASN A 3 1.77 -28.32 24.21
C ASN A 3 2.27 -27.29 25.23
N SER A 4 2.54 -27.66 26.47
CA SER A 4 3.02 -26.71 27.49
C SER A 4 4.52 -26.43 27.40
N LEU A 5 5.29 -27.41 26.95
CA LEU A 5 6.75 -27.25 26.76
C LEU A 5 7.11 -26.46 25.51
N GLN A 6 6.24 -26.47 24.48
CA GLN A 6 6.41 -25.67 23.29
C GLN A 6 6.10 -24.17 23.53
N ARG A 7 5.12 -23.90 24.45
CA ARG A 7 4.79 -22.52 24.86
C ARG A 7 5.92 -21.83 25.63
N GLN A 8 6.69 -22.55 26.42
CA GLN A 8 7.81 -21.98 27.18
C GLN A 8 9.04 -21.68 26.32
N ARG A 9 9.30 -22.46 25.25
CA ARG A 9 10.45 -22.26 24.37
C ARG A 9 10.34 -21.01 23.46
N LEU A 10 9.13 -20.56 23.16
CA LEU A 10 8.90 -19.37 22.32
C LEU A 10 9.17 -18.05 23.06
N LEU A 11 9.17 -18.06 24.40
CA LEU A 11 9.42 -16.86 25.20
C LEU A 11 10.89 -16.69 25.62
N ASP A 12 11.72 -17.71 25.48
CA ASP A 12 13.11 -17.76 25.96
C ASP A 12 14.17 -17.53 24.85
N LEU A 13 13.79 -17.12 23.65
CA LEU A 13 14.76 -16.77 22.61
C LEU A 13 15.52 -15.49 23.02
N PRO A 14 16.86 -15.48 22.96
CA PRO A 14 17.64 -14.31 23.32
C PRO A 14 17.22 -13.12 22.45
N SER A 15 16.78 -12.04 23.10
CA SER A 15 16.41 -10.80 22.44
C SER A 15 17.64 -10.22 21.74
N MET A 16 17.70 -10.30 20.42
CA MET A 16 18.65 -9.46 19.68
C MET A 16 18.30 -8.00 19.96
N SER A 17 19.30 -7.18 20.30
CA SER A 17 19.03 -5.78 20.52
C SER A 17 18.46 -5.19 19.22
N ARG A 18 17.42 -4.38 19.35
CA ARG A 18 16.75 -3.67 18.23
C ARG A 18 17.77 -2.90 17.37
N ARG A 19 18.86 -2.43 17.96
CA ARG A 19 20.01 -1.85 17.24
C ARG A 19 20.65 -2.84 16.27
N ARG A 20 20.73 -4.12 16.58
CA ARG A 20 21.32 -5.13 15.67
C ARG A 20 20.41 -5.46 14.50
N PHE A 21 19.07 -5.41 14.70
CA PHE A 21 18.12 -5.57 13.59
C PHE A 21 18.25 -4.42 12.58
N VAL A 22 18.24 -3.18 13.05
CA VAL A 22 18.44 -1.99 12.20
C VAL A 22 19.84 -1.94 11.59
N THR A 23 20.88 -2.37 12.33
CA THR A 23 22.26 -2.43 11.82
C THR A 23 22.41 -3.56 10.79
N GLY A 24 21.68 -4.67 10.93
CA GLY A 24 21.60 -5.71 9.91
C GLY A 24 21.05 -5.20 8.57
N ILE A 25 20.08 -4.29 8.62
CA ILE A 25 19.54 -3.61 7.43
C ILE A 25 20.58 -2.65 6.81
N VAL A 26 21.46 -2.05 7.62
CA VAL A 26 22.45 -1.05 7.18
C VAL A 26 23.85 -1.63 6.91
N ALA A 27 24.25 -2.72 7.61
CA ALA A 27 25.63 -3.21 7.60
C ALA A 27 25.95 -4.20 6.46
N SER A 28 24.97 -4.69 5.71
CA SER A 28 25.20 -5.64 4.59
C SER A 28 25.91 -5.04 3.37
N GLY A 29 26.27 -3.76 3.40
CA GLY A 29 26.90 -3.03 2.29
C GLY A 29 28.43 -2.97 2.25
N ALA A 30 29.15 -3.51 3.23
CA ALA A 30 30.56 -3.15 3.42
C ALA A 30 31.61 -4.16 2.90
N LEU A 31 31.23 -5.31 2.31
CA LEU A 31 32.17 -6.40 1.97
C LEU A 31 32.10 -6.89 0.50
N LEU A 32 32.02 -6.00 -0.48
CA LEU A 32 32.18 -6.39 -1.89
C LEU A 32 33.34 -5.65 -2.56
N GLY A 33 34.53 -6.06 -2.21
CA GLY A 33 35.75 -5.56 -2.86
C GLY A 33 36.86 -6.60 -2.93
N LEU A 34 36.63 -7.79 -3.47
CA LEU A 34 37.72 -8.65 -3.98
C LEU A 34 37.13 -9.60 -5.04
N GLY A 35 37.61 -9.45 -6.26
CA GLY A 35 37.18 -10.19 -7.40
C GLY A 35 37.51 -11.68 -7.36
N LEU A 36 36.76 -12.46 -8.12
CA LEU A 36 37.28 -13.60 -8.89
C LEU A 36 36.17 -14.22 -9.76
N GLY A 37 36.52 -14.53 -10.97
CA GLY A 37 35.85 -15.57 -11.77
C GLY A 37 34.88 -15.07 -12.83
N SER A 38 35.39 -14.81 -14.03
CA SER A 38 34.60 -14.68 -15.26
C SER A 38 33.90 -16.00 -15.59
N ALA A 39 32.67 -16.17 -15.09
CA ALA A 39 31.71 -17.05 -15.74
C ALA A 39 30.89 -16.16 -16.69
N LEU A 40 31.01 -16.36 -17.97
CA LEU A 40 30.10 -15.83 -18.98
C LEU A 40 28.71 -16.40 -18.71
N SER A 41 27.98 -15.73 -17.84
CA SER A 41 26.56 -15.98 -17.60
C SER A 41 25.81 -15.34 -18.77
N LEU A 42 25.30 -16.15 -19.66
CA LEU A 42 24.32 -15.73 -20.66
C LEU A 42 23.17 -15.11 -19.90
N ALA A 43 22.97 -13.80 -20.07
CA ALA A 43 21.77 -13.13 -19.55
C ALA A 43 20.56 -13.88 -20.09
N SER A 44 19.79 -14.52 -19.20
CA SER A 44 18.57 -15.18 -19.61
C SER A 44 17.59 -14.07 -20.02
N THR A 45 17.20 -14.06 -21.29
CA THR A 45 16.05 -13.28 -21.75
C THR A 45 14.83 -13.81 -21.00
N GLN A 46 14.30 -13.02 -20.10
CA GLN A 46 13.11 -13.38 -19.32
C GLN A 46 11.94 -13.58 -20.28
N SER A 47 11.21 -14.68 -20.12
CA SER A 47 10.05 -14.97 -20.97
C SER A 47 8.98 -13.89 -20.78
N ARG A 48 8.41 -13.35 -21.86
CA ARG A 48 7.27 -12.42 -21.83
C ARG A 48 6.02 -13.01 -21.18
N ILE A 49 5.99 -14.29 -20.88
CA ILE A 49 4.88 -15.01 -20.24
C ILE A 49 4.96 -14.89 -18.70
N GLY A 50 6.13 -14.55 -18.16
CA GLY A 50 6.35 -14.39 -16.72
C GLY A 50 7.03 -15.60 -16.06
N PRO A 51 7.10 -15.64 -14.71
CA PRO A 51 7.83 -16.66 -13.97
C PRO A 51 7.17 -18.02 -14.03
N THR A 52 7.97 -19.08 -13.82
CA THR A 52 7.50 -20.46 -13.75
C THR A 52 6.65 -20.70 -12.50
N THR A 53 5.74 -21.69 -12.57
CA THR A 53 4.92 -22.10 -11.43
C THR A 53 5.40 -23.43 -10.87
N LEU A 54 5.70 -23.46 -9.58
CA LEU A 54 5.97 -24.68 -8.80
C LEU A 54 4.70 -25.10 -8.06
N ARG A 55 4.34 -26.40 -8.17
CA ARG A 55 3.14 -26.97 -7.55
C ARG A 55 3.49 -28.13 -6.64
N GLY A 56 2.71 -28.34 -5.60
CA GLY A 56 2.89 -29.46 -4.68
C GLY A 56 2.90 -29.06 -3.21
N ARG A 57 3.52 -29.91 -2.39
CA ARG A 57 3.60 -29.73 -0.94
C ARG A 57 5.05 -29.62 -0.44
N GLN A 58 6.00 -29.95 -1.30
CA GLN A 58 7.43 -29.89 -0.97
C GLN A 58 8.14 -29.05 -2.03
N PHE A 59 8.92 -28.09 -1.58
CA PHE A 59 9.60 -27.14 -2.43
C PHE A 59 11.06 -27.02 -1.98
N ASP A 60 11.97 -27.05 -2.96
CA ASP A 60 13.36 -26.71 -2.78
C ASP A 60 13.59 -25.35 -3.44
N LEU A 61 13.91 -24.35 -2.60
CA LEU A 61 14.13 -22.97 -3.00
C LEU A 61 15.59 -22.60 -2.71
N ASN A 62 16.27 -22.08 -3.72
CA ASN A 62 17.64 -21.64 -3.61
C ASN A 62 17.73 -20.13 -3.79
N ILE A 63 18.12 -19.41 -2.75
CA ILE A 63 18.40 -17.98 -2.78
C ILE A 63 19.84 -17.79 -3.27
N GLY A 64 20.03 -17.06 -4.36
CA GLY A 64 21.34 -16.85 -4.94
C GLY A 64 21.42 -15.60 -5.80
N TYR A 65 22.58 -15.34 -6.37
CA TYR A 65 22.78 -14.22 -7.29
C TYR A 65 22.45 -14.61 -8.72
N GLN A 66 21.75 -13.72 -9.44
CA GLN A 66 21.38 -13.89 -10.86
C GLN A 66 21.71 -12.61 -11.63
N SER A 67 22.37 -12.77 -12.79
CA SER A 67 22.55 -11.63 -13.69
C SER A 67 21.24 -11.33 -14.44
N VAL A 68 20.79 -10.07 -14.37
CA VAL A 68 19.61 -9.55 -15.06
C VAL A 68 19.96 -8.33 -15.89
N ASN A 69 19.12 -8.01 -16.89
CA ASN A 69 19.27 -6.82 -17.71
C ASN A 69 17.90 -6.24 -18.07
N PHE A 70 17.44 -5.25 -17.27
CA PHE A 70 16.17 -4.56 -17.50
C PHE A 70 16.33 -3.18 -18.18
N THR A 71 17.57 -2.64 -18.18
CA THR A 71 17.83 -1.25 -18.58
C THR A 71 18.82 -1.13 -19.73
N GLY A 72 19.23 -2.25 -20.32
CA GLY A 72 20.37 -2.33 -21.24
C GLY A 72 21.72 -2.53 -20.54
N LYS A 73 21.73 -2.58 -19.18
CA LYS A 73 22.93 -2.83 -18.39
C LYS A 73 22.77 -4.08 -17.54
N SER A 74 23.77 -4.98 -17.59
CA SER A 74 23.77 -6.15 -16.72
C SER A 74 23.97 -5.75 -15.27
N ARG A 75 23.12 -6.29 -14.37
CA ARG A 75 23.18 -6.11 -12.91
C ARG A 75 23.02 -7.44 -12.22
N MET A 76 23.54 -7.52 -11.02
CA MET A 76 23.38 -8.69 -10.17
C MET A 76 22.14 -8.52 -9.30
N ALA A 77 21.17 -9.39 -9.48
CA ALA A 77 19.96 -9.48 -8.67
C ALA A 77 20.09 -10.54 -7.59
N THR A 78 19.32 -10.42 -6.51
CA THR A 78 19.04 -11.51 -5.58
C THR A 78 17.81 -12.26 -6.08
N ALA A 79 17.93 -13.55 -6.33
CA ALA A 79 16.90 -14.33 -6.98
C ALA A 79 16.61 -15.61 -6.21
N VAL A 80 15.41 -16.15 -6.37
CA VAL A 80 15.06 -17.51 -5.93
C VAL A 80 14.97 -18.40 -7.16
N ASN A 81 15.68 -19.53 -7.13
CA ASN A 81 15.79 -20.47 -8.25
C ASN A 81 16.19 -19.79 -9.58
N GLY A 82 17.01 -18.74 -9.50
CA GLY A 82 17.60 -18.08 -10.67
C GLY A 82 16.64 -17.21 -11.48
N SER A 83 15.46 -16.81 -10.93
CA SER A 83 14.54 -15.91 -11.63
C SER A 83 14.12 -14.70 -10.80
N VAL A 84 13.77 -13.60 -11.52
CA VAL A 84 13.21 -12.36 -10.98
C VAL A 84 12.03 -11.94 -11.86
N PRO A 85 10.78 -11.93 -11.37
CA PRO A 85 10.36 -12.44 -10.06
C PRO A 85 10.70 -13.90 -9.86
N ALA A 86 10.76 -14.30 -8.60
CA ALA A 86 10.92 -15.68 -8.19
C ALA A 86 9.74 -16.57 -8.67
N PRO A 87 9.86 -17.90 -8.68
CA PRO A 87 8.80 -18.81 -9.12
C PRO A 87 7.49 -18.57 -8.36
N ILE A 88 6.37 -18.71 -9.07
CA ILE A 88 5.04 -18.74 -8.44
C ILE A 88 4.92 -20.05 -7.65
N LEU A 89 4.65 -19.95 -6.36
CA LEU A 89 4.33 -21.11 -5.51
C LEU A 89 2.82 -21.33 -5.54
N ARG A 90 2.38 -22.54 -5.93
CA ARG A 90 0.95 -22.86 -5.93
C ARG A 90 0.65 -24.00 -5.01
N TRP A 91 -0.07 -23.70 -3.92
CA TRP A 91 -0.47 -24.57 -2.85
C TRP A 91 -1.96 -24.88 -2.93
N ARG A 92 -2.44 -25.69 -2.00
CA ARG A 92 -3.86 -25.93 -1.78
C ARG A 92 -4.22 -25.76 -0.31
N GLU A 93 -5.31 -25.12 -0.04
CA GLU A 93 -5.88 -24.99 1.28
C GLU A 93 -6.15 -26.38 1.91
N GLY A 94 -5.76 -26.56 3.18
CA GLY A 94 -5.79 -27.80 3.91
C GLY A 94 -4.54 -28.68 3.75
N ASP A 95 -3.60 -28.32 2.88
CA ASP A 95 -2.33 -29.01 2.77
C ASP A 95 -1.35 -28.55 3.86
N ARG A 96 -0.41 -29.44 4.21
CA ARG A 96 0.79 -29.08 4.95
C ARG A 96 1.94 -28.93 3.96
N VAL A 97 2.55 -27.77 3.93
CA VAL A 97 3.67 -27.47 3.03
C VAL A 97 5.01 -27.54 3.75
N THR A 98 6.03 -27.96 3.02
CA THR A 98 7.43 -27.97 3.46
C THR A 98 8.27 -27.25 2.41
N LEU A 99 8.97 -26.18 2.81
CA LEU A 99 9.80 -25.40 1.93
C LEU A 99 11.24 -25.39 2.47
N ARG A 100 12.14 -26.09 1.80
CA ARG A 100 13.58 -26.08 2.12
C ARG A 100 14.24 -24.94 1.37
N VAL A 101 14.64 -23.94 2.13
CA VAL A 101 15.24 -22.71 1.59
C VAL A 101 16.74 -22.73 1.88
N LYS A 102 17.53 -22.85 0.83
CA LYS A 102 18.99 -22.77 0.88
C LYS A 102 19.45 -21.34 0.59
N ASN A 103 20.36 -20.82 1.39
CA ASN A 103 20.98 -19.52 1.19
C ASN A 103 22.39 -19.68 0.58
N ASP A 104 22.52 -19.41 -0.71
CA ASP A 104 23.83 -19.38 -1.41
C ASP A 104 24.38 -17.95 -1.58
N LEU A 105 23.80 -16.95 -0.86
CA LEU A 105 24.37 -15.61 -0.78
C LEU A 105 25.57 -15.58 0.18
N ALA A 106 26.36 -14.51 0.11
CA ALA A 106 27.45 -14.25 1.04
C ALA A 106 26.99 -13.58 2.36
N GLU A 107 25.69 -13.33 2.51
CA GLU A 107 25.06 -12.65 3.63
C GLU A 107 23.84 -13.41 4.14
N ASP A 108 23.37 -13.08 5.34
CA ASP A 108 22.17 -13.67 5.92
C ASP A 108 20.94 -13.35 5.05
N SER A 109 20.03 -14.30 4.95
CA SER A 109 18.77 -14.15 4.19
C SER A 109 17.56 -14.69 4.95
N SER A 110 16.38 -14.46 4.41
CA SER A 110 15.12 -14.95 4.95
C SER A 110 14.03 -14.95 3.88
N ILE A 111 12.98 -15.72 4.06
CA ILE A 111 11.73 -15.57 3.30
C ILE A 111 10.61 -15.31 4.30
N HIS A 112 9.90 -14.20 4.09
CA HIS A 112 8.62 -13.92 4.72
C HIS A 112 7.49 -14.34 3.77
N TRP A 113 6.50 -15.03 4.32
CA TRP A 113 5.31 -15.52 3.61
C TRP A 113 4.18 -14.51 3.83
N HIS A 114 4.17 -13.46 3.03
CA HIS A 114 3.36 -12.27 3.24
C HIS A 114 1.85 -12.56 3.18
N GLY A 115 1.14 -12.22 4.26
CA GLY A 115 -0.30 -12.40 4.39
C GLY A 115 -0.72 -13.84 4.76
N ILE A 116 0.22 -14.73 5.02
CA ILE A 116 -0.08 -16.11 5.42
C ILE A 116 -0.20 -16.19 6.95
N ILE A 117 -1.28 -16.80 7.42
CA ILE A 117 -1.48 -17.11 8.84
C ILE A 117 -0.75 -18.42 9.16
N LEU A 118 0.32 -18.31 9.93
CA LEU A 118 1.26 -19.38 10.20
C LEU A 118 1.87 -19.24 11.62
N PRO A 119 2.56 -20.27 12.14
CA PRO A 119 3.29 -20.15 13.41
C PRO A 119 4.39 -19.08 13.33
N THR A 120 4.58 -18.30 14.40
CA THR A 120 5.50 -17.16 14.42
C THR A 120 6.96 -17.52 14.11
N ASP A 121 7.41 -18.73 14.43
CA ASP A 121 8.75 -19.24 14.10
C ASP A 121 8.93 -19.58 12.61
N MET A 122 7.83 -19.60 11.84
CA MET A 122 7.80 -19.76 10.38
C MET A 122 7.55 -18.45 9.63
N ASP A 123 7.38 -17.34 10.32
CA ASP A 123 7.10 -16.00 9.72
C ASP A 123 8.28 -15.43 8.91
N GLY A 124 9.49 -15.87 9.22
CA GLY A 124 10.68 -15.53 8.45
C GLY A 124 11.24 -14.12 8.68
N VAL A 125 10.90 -13.47 9.80
CA VAL A 125 11.42 -12.13 10.17
C VAL A 125 12.60 -12.26 11.12
N PRO A 126 13.85 -11.99 10.65
CA PRO A 126 15.03 -12.11 11.50
C PRO A 126 15.00 -11.17 12.71
N GLY A 127 15.37 -11.69 13.88
CA GLY A 127 15.45 -10.91 15.12
C GLY A 127 14.15 -10.82 15.93
N LEU A 128 13.01 -11.30 15.40
CA LEU A 128 11.77 -11.43 16.15
C LEU A 128 11.56 -12.89 16.62
N SER A 129 11.26 -13.79 15.71
CA SER A 129 10.97 -15.19 16.00
C SER A 129 11.90 -16.17 15.28
N PHE A 130 12.83 -15.64 14.49
CA PHE A 130 13.66 -16.40 13.56
C PHE A 130 15.08 -15.80 13.52
N ALA A 131 16.12 -16.63 13.36
CA ALA A 131 17.51 -16.21 13.42
C ALA A 131 18.07 -15.75 12.05
N GLY A 132 17.33 -15.96 10.96
CA GLY A 132 17.80 -15.82 9.58
C GLY A 132 18.48 -17.10 9.09
N ILE A 133 18.67 -17.22 7.78
CA ILE A 133 19.37 -18.32 7.11
C ILE A 133 20.80 -17.84 6.80
N LYS A 134 21.80 -18.46 7.43
CA LYS A 134 23.20 -18.10 7.23
C LYS A 134 23.70 -18.51 5.84
N PRO A 135 24.79 -17.90 5.32
CA PRO A 135 25.45 -18.34 4.10
C PRO A 135 25.76 -19.83 4.11
N GLY A 136 25.31 -20.54 3.08
CA GLY A 136 25.47 -21.98 2.90
C GLY A 136 24.49 -22.85 3.71
N GLU A 137 23.69 -22.28 4.62
CA GLU A 137 22.71 -23.03 5.41
C GLU A 137 21.39 -23.22 4.64
N THR A 138 20.64 -24.22 5.08
CA THR A 138 19.28 -24.51 4.64
C THR A 138 18.35 -24.45 5.84
N PHE A 139 17.26 -23.69 5.72
CA PHE A 139 16.18 -23.66 6.69
C PHE A 139 14.92 -24.33 6.13
N GLU A 140 14.25 -25.13 6.93
CA GLU A 140 13.01 -25.79 6.56
C GLU A 140 11.81 -25.09 7.21
N TYR A 141 11.02 -24.42 6.37
CA TYR A 141 9.71 -23.89 6.76
C TYR A 141 8.68 -25.01 6.60
N GLN A 142 7.87 -25.23 7.65
CA GLN A 142 6.81 -26.22 7.62
C GLN A 142 5.57 -25.73 8.36
N PHE A 143 4.45 -25.60 7.66
CA PHE A 143 3.20 -25.13 8.24
C PHE A 143 1.98 -25.64 7.49
N ASP A 144 0.81 -25.56 8.13
CA ASP A 144 -0.47 -25.90 7.53
C ASP A 144 -1.04 -24.69 6.82
N VAL A 145 -1.56 -24.88 5.61
CA VAL A 145 -2.16 -23.84 4.78
C VAL A 145 -3.65 -23.73 5.10
N ASN A 146 -4.04 -22.73 5.90
CA ASN A 146 -5.39 -22.59 6.46
C ASN A 146 -6.24 -21.54 5.73
N GLN A 147 -5.84 -21.10 4.54
CA GLN A 147 -6.47 -20.04 3.78
C GLN A 147 -6.26 -20.26 2.29
N SER A 148 -7.14 -19.69 1.46
CA SER A 148 -7.01 -19.67 0.01
C SER A 148 -6.83 -18.25 -0.50
N GLY A 149 -6.46 -18.06 -1.76
CA GLY A 149 -6.35 -16.76 -2.41
C GLY A 149 -4.99 -16.45 -3.00
N THR A 150 -4.75 -15.16 -3.23
CA THR A 150 -3.55 -14.59 -3.84
C THR A 150 -2.72 -13.88 -2.79
N TYR A 151 -1.46 -14.29 -2.67
CA TYR A 151 -0.46 -13.79 -1.72
C TYR A 151 0.89 -13.68 -2.41
N TRP A 152 1.94 -13.36 -1.65
CA TRP A 152 3.29 -13.29 -2.17
C TRP A 152 4.33 -13.62 -1.11
N TYR A 153 5.59 -13.73 -1.49
CA TYR A 153 6.70 -13.94 -0.57
C TYR A 153 7.87 -13.05 -0.98
N HIS A 154 8.64 -12.61 -0.01
CA HIS A 154 9.80 -11.76 -0.24
C HIS A 154 10.84 -11.89 0.88
N SER A 155 12.01 -11.31 0.66
CA SER A 155 13.03 -11.26 1.71
C SER A 155 12.65 -10.24 2.79
N HIS A 156 12.86 -10.61 4.04
CA HIS A 156 12.81 -9.67 5.17
C HIS A 156 14.21 -9.38 5.74
N SER A 157 15.24 -9.53 4.90
CA SER A 157 16.66 -9.34 5.26
C SER A 157 17.31 -8.25 4.42
N GLY A 158 17.85 -7.23 5.08
CA GLY A 158 18.56 -6.14 4.41
C GLY A 158 17.72 -5.44 3.34
N PHE A 159 18.32 -5.21 2.18
CA PHE A 159 17.65 -4.69 0.99
C PHE A 159 17.58 -5.74 -0.14
N GLN A 160 17.30 -7.00 0.21
CA GLN A 160 17.22 -8.08 -0.78
C GLN A 160 15.92 -8.03 -1.61
N GLU A 161 14.82 -7.54 -1.04
CA GLU A 161 13.55 -7.33 -1.73
C GLU A 161 13.72 -6.40 -2.96
N PRO A 162 14.22 -5.14 -2.84
CA PRO A 162 14.42 -4.26 -4.00
C PRO A 162 15.47 -4.76 -5.00
N THR A 163 16.24 -5.79 -4.65
CA THR A 163 17.19 -6.42 -5.58
C THR A 163 16.64 -7.67 -6.29
N GLY A 164 15.34 -7.98 -6.11
CA GLY A 164 14.65 -9.01 -6.91
C GLY A 164 14.13 -10.22 -6.13
N MET A 165 14.31 -10.26 -4.81
CA MET A 165 13.89 -11.40 -3.99
C MET A 165 12.42 -11.31 -3.57
N TYR A 166 11.52 -11.52 -4.51
CA TYR A 166 10.06 -11.57 -4.33
C TYR A 166 9.42 -12.51 -5.35
N GLY A 167 8.28 -13.12 -4.99
CA GLY A 167 7.53 -14.03 -5.85
C GLY A 167 6.09 -14.23 -5.37
N ALA A 168 5.21 -14.71 -6.24
CA ALA A 168 3.80 -14.90 -5.96
C ALA A 168 3.50 -16.23 -5.24
N ILE A 169 2.44 -16.23 -4.42
CA ILE A 169 1.84 -17.42 -3.83
C ILE A 169 0.37 -17.46 -4.25
N ILE A 170 -0.05 -18.57 -4.84
CA ILE A 170 -1.45 -18.85 -5.14
C ILE A 170 -1.88 -20.05 -4.34
N ILE A 171 -2.95 -19.90 -3.57
CA ILE A 171 -3.51 -21.00 -2.77
C ILE A 171 -4.88 -21.33 -3.35
N ASP A 172 -4.97 -22.50 -3.98
CA ASP A 172 -6.23 -23.01 -4.49
C ASP A 172 -7.15 -23.38 -3.32
N PRO A 173 -8.43 -23.00 -3.34
CA PRO A 173 -9.34 -23.30 -2.23
C PRO A 173 -9.61 -24.80 -2.10
N LYS A 174 -9.93 -25.25 -0.88
CA LYS A 174 -10.34 -26.62 -0.60
C LYS A 174 -11.71 -26.91 -1.19
N GLU A 175 -12.64 -25.99 -0.99
CA GLU A 175 -13.99 -26.03 -1.55
C GLU A 175 -14.00 -25.39 -2.95
N PRO A 176 -15.07 -25.57 -3.76
CA PRO A 176 -15.18 -24.91 -5.05
C PRO A 176 -15.01 -23.39 -4.93
N ASP A 177 -14.19 -22.80 -5.80
CA ASP A 177 -13.99 -21.35 -5.82
C ASP A 177 -15.33 -20.65 -6.12
N PRO A 178 -15.77 -19.69 -5.28
CA PRO A 178 -17.02 -18.95 -5.52
C PRO A 178 -16.96 -18.10 -6.80
N VAL A 179 -15.75 -17.80 -7.29
CA VAL A 179 -15.52 -17.03 -8.51
C VAL A 179 -15.22 -17.97 -9.67
N SER A 180 -16.11 -18.01 -10.66
CA SER A 180 -15.87 -18.78 -11.88
C SER A 180 -14.97 -18.03 -12.84
N TYR A 181 -14.00 -18.71 -13.42
CA TYR A 181 -13.11 -18.20 -14.47
C TYR A 181 -12.63 -19.34 -15.37
N ASP A 182 -12.28 -18.99 -16.61
CA ASP A 182 -11.74 -19.93 -17.59
C ASP A 182 -10.20 -19.93 -17.58
N ARG A 183 -9.61 -18.78 -17.19
CA ARG A 183 -8.15 -18.59 -17.08
C ARG A 183 -7.81 -17.77 -15.85
N ASP A 184 -6.62 -18.02 -15.30
CA ASP A 184 -6.04 -17.14 -14.30
C ASP A 184 -4.59 -16.78 -14.63
N TYR A 185 -4.22 -15.52 -14.38
CA TYR A 185 -2.88 -15.00 -14.54
C TYR A 185 -2.46 -14.23 -13.31
N VAL A 186 -1.24 -14.47 -12.84
CA VAL A 186 -0.58 -13.58 -11.90
C VAL A 186 -0.07 -12.37 -12.67
N VAL A 187 -0.33 -11.18 -12.13
CA VAL A 187 0.15 -9.89 -12.62
C VAL A 187 0.93 -9.23 -11.49
N MET A 188 2.21 -9.56 -11.39
CA MET A 188 3.09 -9.03 -10.37
C MET A 188 3.74 -7.74 -10.86
N LEU A 189 3.44 -6.63 -10.18
CA LEU A 189 4.05 -5.32 -10.39
C LEU A 189 5.28 -5.19 -9.51
N SER A 190 6.33 -4.60 -10.01
CA SER A 190 7.54 -4.36 -9.23
C SER A 190 8.36 -3.17 -9.77
N ASP A 191 9.30 -2.69 -8.96
CA ASP A 191 10.24 -1.64 -9.31
C ASP A 191 11.67 -2.17 -9.28
N TRP A 192 12.50 -1.71 -10.23
CA TRP A 192 13.91 -2.07 -10.35
C TRP A 192 14.76 -0.83 -10.49
N SER A 193 15.90 -0.80 -9.81
CA SER A 193 16.93 0.20 -10.04
C SER A 193 18.29 -0.43 -10.31
N ASP A 194 19.04 0.15 -11.23
CA ASP A 194 20.45 -0.17 -11.44
C ASP A 194 21.36 0.38 -10.32
N GLU A 195 20.84 1.30 -9.52
CA GLU A 195 21.50 1.84 -8.35
C GLU A 195 21.31 0.91 -7.16
N LYS A 196 22.33 0.74 -6.34
CA LYS A 196 22.24 -0.11 -5.15
C LYS A 196 21.26 0.50 -4.14
N PRO A 197 20.38 -0.30 -3.53
CA PRO A 197 19.41 0.20 -2.54
C PRO A 197 20.06 0.94 -1.36
N GLN A 198 21.26 0.51 -0.94
CA GLN A 198 22.03 1.18 0.12
C GLN A 198 22.42 2.60 -0.27
N ASP A 199 22.80 2.81 -1.55
CA ASP A 199 23.20 4.12 -2.07
C ASP A 199 21.96 5.03 -2.20
N ILE A 200 20.82 4.46 -2.66
CA ILE A 200 19.53 5.16 -2.68
C ILE A 200 19.17 5.63 -1.27
N TYR A 201 19.16 4.73 -0.30
CA TYR A 201 18.85 5.06 1.09
C TYR A 201 19.81 6.11 1.67
N ALA A 202 21.12 5.99 1.40
CA ALA A 202 22.10 6.96 1.85
C ALA A 202 21.89 8.36 1.27
N LYS A 203 21.42 8.47 0.02
CA LYS A 203 21.07 9.74 -0.62
C LYS A 203 19.80 10.33 -0.02
N LEU A 204 18.75 9.54 0.15
CA LEU A 204 17.51 9.96 0.83
C LEU A 204 17.78 10.46 2.25
N LYS A 205 18.68 9.80 3.00
CA LYS A 205 19.13 10.27 4.34
C LYS A 205 19.85 11.61 4.32
N LYS A 206 20.42 12.03 3.21
CA LYS A 206 21.08 13.33 3.05
C LYS A 206 20.15 14.41 2.50
N LEU A 207 19.25 14.01 1.59
CA LEU A 207 18.33 14.88 0.89
C LEU A 207 17.10 14.05 0.52
N SER A 208 16.01 14.17 1.30
CA SER A 208 14.81 13.33 1.16
C SER A 208 14.19 13.40 -0.24
N HIS A 209 14.24 14.55 -0.87
CA HIS A 209 13.72 14.81 -2.21
C HIS A 209 14.76 14.61 -3.32
N TYR A 210 15.85 13.88 -3.07
CA TYR A 210 16.94 13.68 -4.05
C TYR A 210 16.46 13.12 -5.39
N TYR A 211 15.42 12.30 -5.40
CA TYR A 211 14.85 11.68 -6.61
C TYR A 211 13.58 12.36 -7.10
N ASN A 212 13.17 13.47 -6.49
CA ASN A 212 12.06 14.30 -6.96
C ASN A 212 12.57 15.32 -7.98
N PHE A 213 12.52 14.96 -9.27
CA PHE A 213 12.91 15.86 -10.38
C PHE A 213 11.78 16.79 -10.81
N ARG A 214 10.72 16.93 -10.04
CA ARG A 214 9.54 17.76 -10.29
C ARG A 214 9.36 18.86 -9.27
N GLU A 215 10.39 19.11 -8.47
CA GLU A 215 10.38 20.25 -7.55
C GLU A 215 10.24 21.57 -8.31
N ARG A 216 9.50 22.48 -7.69
CA ARG A 216 9.30 23.82 -8.23
C ARG A 216 10.61 24.58 -8.31
N THR A 217 10.83 25.18 -9.45
CA THR A 217 11.99 26.04 -9.73
C THR A 217 11.68 27.51 -9.42
N VAL A 218 12.73 28.35 -9.39
CA VAL A 218 12.57 29.80 -9.30
C VAL A 218 11.73 30.34 -10.46
N GLY A 219 11.82 29.70 -11.64
CA GLY A 219 11.01 30.05 -12.81
C GLY A 219 9.52 29.84 -12.58
N ASP A 220 9.13 28.74 -11.93
CA ASP A 220 7.73 28.42 -11.60
C ASP A 220 7.18 29.44 -10.59
N VAL A 221 7.96 29.78 -9.55
CA VAL A 221 7.58 30.83 -8.59
C VAL A 221 7.38 32.18 -9.29
N TRP A 222 8.24 32.51 -10.25
CA TRP A 222 8.11 33.74 -11.01
C TRP A 222 6.87 33.76 -11.91
N SER A 223 6.53 32.61 -12.51
CA SER A 223 5.29 32.45 -13.28
C SER A 223 4.07 32.64 -12.38
N ASP A 224 4.02 32.00 -11.21
CA ASP A 224 2.94 32.16 -10.26
C ASP A 224 2.77 33.62 -9.81
N ILE A 225 3.87 34.32 -9.53
CA ILE A 225 3.82 35.75 -9.18
C ILE A 225 3.20 36.60 -10.31
N LYS A 226 3.49 36.27 -11.55
CA LYS A 226 2.90 36.97 -12.70
C LYS A 226 1.40 36.65 -12.84
N ASP A 227 1.02 35.41 -12.63
CA ASP A 227 -0.34 34.94 -12.90
C ASP A 227 -1.29 35.22 -11.73
N LYS A 228 -0.81 35.12 -10.49
CA LYS A 228 -1.62 35.18 -9.25
C LYS A 228 -1.28 36.39 -8.37
N GLY A 229 -0.13 37.04 -8.59
CA GLY A 229 0.39 38.09 -7.73
C GLY A 229 1.22 37.61 -6.54
N VAL A 230 2.03 38.51 -5.97
CA VAL A 230 2.98 38.19 -4.87
C VAL A 230 2.27 37.67 -3.63
N ALA A 231 1.19 38.33 -3.20
CA ALA A 231 0.51 37.99 -1.94
C ALA A 231 -0.12 36.59 -1.98
N GLN A 232 -0.80 36.24 -3.07
CA GLN A 232 -1.42 34.93 -3.22
C GLN A 232 -0.35 33.83 -3.35
N THR A 233 0.67 34.02 -4.17
CA THR A 233 1.80 33.09 -4.29
C THR A 233 2.48 32.85 -2.96
N TRP A 234 2.68 33.91 -2.17
CA TRP A 234 3.27 33.79 -0.83
C TRP A 234 2.38 32.97 0.13
N ASN A 235 1.09 33.26 0.17
CA ASN A 235 0.14 32.57 1.04
C ASN A 235 0.05 31.07 0.68
N GLU A 236 -0.06 30.72 -0.60
CA GLU A 236 -0.11 29.35 -1.07
C GLU A 236 1.18 28.57 -0.72
N ARG A 237 2.32 29.23 -0.71
CA ARG A 237 3.63 28.60 -0.47
C ARG A 237 4.10 28.64 0.98
N SER A 238 3.57 29.52 1.80
CA SER A 238 4.08 29.74 3.17
C SER A 238 4.04 28.47 4.01
N MET A 239 2.99 27.68 3.88
CA MET A 239 2.80 26.41 4.58
C MET A 239 3.86 25.37 4.16
N TRP A 240 4.02 25.16 2.84
CA TRP A 240 5.02 24.22 2.30
C TRP A 240 6.45 24.60 2.71
N ASN A 241 6.76 25.90 2.69
CA ASN A 241 8.05 26.41 3.11
C ASN A 241 8.30 26.20 4.62
N GLN A 242 7.27 26.39 5.46
CA GLN A 242 7.37 26.14 6.91
C GLN A 242 7.62 24.66 7.21
N MET A 243 6.94 23.76 6.51
CA MET A 243 7.11 22.32 6.63
C MET A 243 8.38 21.80 5.94
N ARG A 244 9.05 22.62 5.12
CA ARG A 244 10.20 22.22 4.29
C ARG A 244 9.87 21.04 3.37
N MET A 245 8.67 21.07 2.78
CA MET A 245 8.11 20.04 1.92
C MET A 245 7.77 20.62 0.55
N SER A 246 7.64 19.75 -0.45
CA SER A 246 7.17 20.08 -1.79
C SER A 246 5.85 19.40 -2.08
N GLU A 247 4.88 20.12 -2.65
CA GLU A 247 3.61 19.57 -3.07
C GLU A 247 3.71 18.44 -4.12
N THR A 248 4.88 18.27 -4.72
CA THR A 248 5.17 17.24 -5.72
C THR A 248 5.92 16.03 -5.15
N ASP A 249 6.27 16.05 -3.86
CA ASP A 249 7.04 14.99 -3.21
C ASP A 249 6.11 13.88 -2.70
N ILE A 250 5.57 13.12 -3.66
CA ILE A 250 4.56 12.07 -3.44
C ILE A 250 5.20 10.68 -3.34
N SER A 251 6.39 10.52 -3.92
CA SER A 251 7.17 9.29 -3.96
C SER A 251 8.63 9.59 -3.70
N ASP A 252 9.25 8.88 -2.77
CA ASP A 252 10.68 9.04 -2.44
C ASP A 252 11.62 8.72 -3.59
N VAL A 253 11.27 7.69 -4.38
CA VAL A 253 12.01 7.26 -5.58
C VAL A 253 11.04 7.14 -6.73
N THR A 254 11.36 7.79 -7.84
CA THR A 254 10.45 7.98 -8.97
C THR A 254 10.86 7.17 -10.20
N GLY A 255 10.03 7.15 -11.24
CA GLY A 255 10.31 6.52 -12.54
C GLY A 255 11.51 7.07 -13.29
N TYR A 256 12.10 8.17 -12.83
CA TYR A 256 13.40 8.65 -13.34
C TYR A 256 14.57 7.77 -12.86
N THR A 257 14.38 7.02 -11.77
CA THR A 257 15.36 6.11 -11.19
C THR A 257 14.93 4.65 -11.30
N TYR A 258 13.62 4.41 -11.19
CA TYR A 258 13.05 3.07 -11.32
C TYR A 258 12.65 2.73 -12.75
N THR A 259 12.86 1.47 -13.13
CA THR A 259 12.20 0.78 -14.23
C THR A 259 11.09 -0.08 -13.63
N TYR A 260 9.86 0.17 -14.03
CA TYR A 260 8.72 -0.60 -13.53
C TYR A 260 8.51 -1.85 -14.35
N LEU A 261 8.26 -2.97 -13.69
CA LEU A 261 8.16 -4.27 -14.33
C LEU A 261 6.78 -4.90 -14.09
N MET A 262 6.30 -5.65 -15.06
CA MET A 262 5.12 -6.51 -14.95
C MET A 262 5.57 -7.95 -15.17
N ASN A 263 5.47 -8.81 -14.16
CA ASN A 263 5.99 -10.17 -14.18
C ASN A 263 7.49 -10.26 -14.57
N GLY A 264 8.28 -9.24 -14.19
CA GLY A 264 9.69 -9.14 -14.54
C GLY A 264 9.96 -8.71 -15.99
N VAL A 265 8.94 -8.29 -16.73
CA VAL A 265 9.04 -7.81 -18.10
C VAL A 265 9.00 -6.29 -18.12
N THR A 266 9.87 -5.65 -18.89
CA THR A 266 9.94 -4.19 -19.06
C THR A 266 8.75 -3.64 -19.85
N PRO A 267 8.41 -2.35 -19.71
CA PRO A 267 7.33 -1.75 -20.48
C PRO A 267 7.51 -1.83 -21.99
N ASP A 268 8.75 -1.77 -22.46
CA ASP A 268 9.06 -1.85 -23.91
C ASP A 268 8.69 -3.21 -24.48
N GLU A 269 9.05 -4.29 -23.78
CA GLU A 269 8.72 -5.64 -24.19
C GLU A 269 7.24 -5.98 -23.94
N GLY A 270 6.70 -5.62 -22.76
CA GLY A 270 5.33 -5.86 -22.31
C GLY A 270 5.02 -7.33 -22.06
N TRP A 271 4.44 -7.61 -20.89
CA TRP A 271 3.90 -8.94 -20.58
C TRP A 271 2.73 -9.32 -21.50
N ILE A 272 2.50 -10.61 -21.74
CA ILE A 272 1.41 -11.12 -22.59
C ILE A 272 0.58 -12.15 -21.83
N GLY A 273 -0.73 -11.90 -21.77
CA GLY A 273 -1.77 -12.85 -21.39
C GLY A 273 -2.68 -13.17 -22.56
N ILE A 274 -3.05 -14.45 -22.73
CA ILE A 274 -3.88 -14.93 -23.84
C ILE A 274 -5.29 -15.22 -23.33
N PHE A 275 -6.29 -14.81 -24.09
CA PHE A 275 -7.69 -15.19 -23.86
C PHE A 275 -8.36 -15.69 -25.15
N LYS A 276 -9.50 -16.33 -25.03
CA LYS A 276 -10.45 -16.52 -26.10
C LYS A 276 -11.65 -15.63 -25.86
N ARG A 277 -12.27 -15.16 -26.92
CA ARG A 277 -13.46 -14.32 -26.86
C ARG A 277 -14.50 -14.90 -25.89
N SER A 278 -15.03 -14.04 -25.02
CA SER A 278 -16.02 -14.36 -23.98
C SER A 278 -15.53 -15.27 -22.85
N GLU A 279 -14.23 -15.59 -22.77
CA GLU A 279 -13.66 -16.23 -21.58
C GLU A 279 -13.63 -15.24 -20.42
N LYS A 280 -13.89 -15.74 -19.23
CA LYS A 280 -13.65 -15.04 -17.96
C LYS A 280 -12.20 -15.19 -17.57
N VAL A 281 -11.47 -14.09 -17.56
CA VAL A 281 -10.05 -14.07 -17.21
C VAL A 281 -9.86 -13.46 -15.83
N ARG A 282 -9.36 -14.24 -14.87
CA ARG A 282 -8.96 -13.75 -13.54
C ARG A 282 -7.54 -13.24 -13.63
N LEU A 283 -7.34 -11.98 -13.30
CA LEU A 283 -6.04 -11.33 -13.15
C LEU A 283 -5.76 -11.12 -11.68
N ARG A 284 -4.68 -11.74 -11.18
CA ARG A 284 -4.26 -11.71 -9.79
C ARG A 284 -3.15 -10.68 -9.64
N PHE A 285 -3.54 -9.43 -9.37
CA PHE A 285 -2.58 -8.36 -9.18
C PHE A 285 -1.91 -8.46 -7.81
N ILE A 286 -0.59 -8.34 -7.83
CA ILE A 286 0.25 -8.29 -6.63
C ILE A 286 1.20 -7.11 -6.80
N ASN A 287 1.24 -6.20 -5.87
CA ASN A 287 2.25 -5.16 -5.87
C ASN A 287 3.45 -5.58 -5.01
N GLY A 288 4.43 -6.22 -5.65
CA GLY A 288 5.70 -6.62 -5.05
C GLY A 288 6.81 -5.59 -5.25
N SER A 289 6.47 -4.30 -5.41
CA SER A 289 7.44 -3.20 -5.46
C SER A 289 8.02 -2.92 -4.10
N SER A 290 9.21 -2.37 -4.06
CA SER A 290 9.84 -1.93 -2.81
C SER A 290 9.33 -0.57 -2.32
N MET A 291 8.99 0.34 -3.26
CA MET A 291 8.57 1.72 -2.93
C MET A 291 7.37 2.23 -3.74
N THR A 292 7.01 1.57 -4.84
CA THR A 292 6.09 2.16 -5.82
C THR A 292 4.64 1.73 -5.60
N ILE A 293 3.76 2.71 -5.44
CA ILE A 293 2.30 2.54 -5.47
C ILE A 293 1.84 2.75 -6.92
N PHE A 294 0.95 1.88 -7.41
CA PHE A 294 0.43 1.96 -8.78
C PHE A 294 -1.06 2.24 -8.83
N ASP A 295 -1.48 2.94 -9.90
CA ASP A 295 -2.86 3.04 -10.32
C ASP A 295 -3.04 2.18 -11.58
N VAL A 296 -3.97 1.22 -11.52
CA VAL A 296 -4.15 0.15 -12.52
C VAL A 296 -5.46 0.33 -13.26
N ARG A 297 -5.41 0.24 -14.59
CA ARG A 297 -6.59 0.24 -15.47
C ARG A 297 -6.38 -0.65 -16.70
N ILE A 298 -7.48 -1.06 -17.30
CA ILE A 298 -7.48 -1.78 -18.59
C ILE A 298 -8.45 -1.03 -19.52
N PRO A 299 -7.95 -0.08 -20.33
CA PRO A 299 -8.80 0.70 -21.21
C PRO A 299 -9.65 -0.21 -22.14
N GLY A 300 -10.95 0.05 -22.17
CA GLY A 300 -11.91 -0.73 -22.96
C GLY A 300 -12.48 -1.96 -22.27
N LEU A 301 -11.99 -2.33 -21.07
CA LEU A 301 -12.56 -3.42 -20.26
C LEU A 301 -12.95 -2.93 -18.86
N LYS A 302 -14.12 -3.33 -18.40
CA LYS A 302 -14.48 -3.24 -16.98
C LYS A 302 -13.78 -4.35 -16.20
N MET A 303 -13.34 -4.02 -15.01
CA MET A 303 -12.73 -4.94 -14.06
C MET A 303 -13.71 -5.21 -12.92
N THR A 304 -14.04 -6.47 -12.68
CA THR A 304 -14.83 -6.86 -11.51
C THR A 304 -13.88 -7.37 -10.43
N VAL A 305 -13.69 -6.59 -9.38
CA VAL A 305 -12.88 -6.98 -8.22
C VAL A 305 -13.64 -8.03 -7.44
N VAL A 306 -13.00 -9.18 -7.19
CA VAL A 306 -13.60 -10.36 -6.55
C VAL A 306 -12.87 -10.80 -5.29
N ALA A 307 -11.64 -10.34 -5.09
CA ALA A 307 -10.86 -10.58 -3.87
C ALA A 307 -9.87 -9.45 -3.61
N THR A 308 -9.54 -9.22 -2.35
CA THR A 308 -8.47 -8.34 -1.89
C THR A 308 -7.67 -9.04 -0.80
N ASP A 309 -6.34 -8.93 -0.86
CA ASP A 309 -5.42 -9.55 0.09
C ASP A 309 -5.74 -11.04 0.34
N GLY A 310 -6.03 -11.76 -0.76
CA GLY A 310 -6.34 -13.17 -0.76
C GLY A 310 -7.76 -13.53 -0.30
N GLN A 311 -8.56 -12.59 0.18
CA GLN A 311 -9.90 -12.84 0.72
C GLN A 311 -10.99 -12.43 -0.28
N ASN A 312 -11.97 -13.32 -0.49
CA ASN A 312 -13.08 -13.05 -1.40
C ASN A 312 -13.99 -11.95 -0.85
N ILE A 313 -14.42 -11.06 -1.76
CA ILE A 313 -15.33 -9.94 -1.46
C ILE A 313 -16.60 -10.02 -2.31
N GLU A 314 -17.63 -9.28 -1.94
CA GLU A 314 -18.74 -9.03 -2.85
C GLU A 314 -18.20 -8.37 -4.12
N PRO A 315 -18.56 -8.87 -5.32
CA PRO A 315 -17.99 -8.37 -6.57
C PRO A 315 -18.28 -6.88 -6.81
N VAL A 316 -17.23 -6.10 -7.11
CA VAL A 316 -17.33 -4.66 -7.38
C VAL A 316 -16.79 -4.37 -8.78
N THR A 317 -17.64 -3.83 -9.68
CA THR A 317 -17.22 -3.46 -11.05
C THR A 317 -16.71 -2.02 -11.10
N ILE A 318 -15.50 -1.84 -11.63
CA ILE A 318 -14.74 -0.60 -11.67
C ILE A 318 -14.02 -0.41 -13.01
N ASP A 319 -13.45 0.76 -13.19
CA ASP A 319 -12.55 1.08 -14.32
C ASP A 319 -11.08 1.16 -13.89
N GLU A 320 -10.82 1.49 -12.62
CA GLU A 320 -9.49 1.77 -12.13
C GLU A 320 -9.40 1.50 -10.62
N PHE A 321 -8.22 1.08 -10.16
CA PHE A 321 -7.93 0.94 -8.73
C PHE A 321 -6.49 1.29 -8.41
N ARG A 322 -6.26 1.80 -7.20
CA ARG A 322 -4.93 1.95 -6.62
C ARG A 322 -4.52 0.66 -5.92
N ILE A 323 -3.26 0.27 -6.08
CA ILE A 323 -2.67 -0.86 -5.37
C ILE A 323 -1.39 -0.40 -4.65
N GLY A 324 -1.41 -0.45 -3.32
CA GLY A 324 -0.25 -0.15 -2.48
C GLY A 324 0.78 -1.26 -2.52
N VAL A 325 1.99 -0.93 -2.09
CA VAL A 325 3.02 -1.95 -1.90
C VAL A 325 2.49 -3.02 -0.97
N ALA A 326 2.69 -4.27 -1.34
CA ALA A 326 2.25 -5.48 -0.66
C ALA A 326 0.74 -5.81 -0.72
N GLU A 327 -0.12 -4.95 -1.26
CA GLU A 327 -1.53 -5.32 -1.49
C GLU A 327 -1.69 -6.32 -2.63
N THR A 328 -2.79 -7.08 -2.58
CA THR A 328 -3.23 -7.92 -3.71
C THR A 328 -4.69 -7.66 -4.05
N TYR A 329 -5.01 -7.69 -5.35
CA TYR A 329 -6.38 -7.60 -5.87
C TYR A 329 -6.57 -8.63 -6.97
N ASP A 330 -7.64 -9.43 -6.85
CA ASP A 330 -8.06 -10.31 -7.94
C ASP A 330 -9.24 -9.67 -8.67
N VAL A 331 -9.09 -9.52 -9.98
CA VAL A 331 -10.15 -8.98 -10.84
C VAL A 331 -10.51 -9.97 -11.94
N VAL A 332 -11.79 -10.01 -12.30
CA VAL A 332 -12.27 -10.76 -13.46
C VAL A 332 -12.61 -9.77 -14.58
N VAL A 333 -12.13 -10.07 -15.78
CA VAL A 333 -12.47 -9.35 -17.00
C VAL A 333 -13.07 -10.31 -18.01
N GLU A 334 -14.00 -9.82 -18.85
CA GLU A 334 -14.71 -10.61 -19.86
C GLU A 334 -14.58 -9.92 -21.24
N PRO A 335 -13.48 -10.17 -21.98
CA PRO A 335 -13.31 -9.59 -23.32
C PRO A 335 -14.40 -10.11 -24.29
N SER A 336 -15.16 -9.18 -24.87
CA SER A 336 -16.29 -9.51 -25.75
C SER A 336 -15.91 -9.67 -27.24
N ASP A 337 -14.70 -9.27 -27.59
CA ASP A 337 -14.15 -9.33 -28.95
C ASP A 337 -12.70 -9.84 -28.95
N ASP A 338 -12.09 -9.93 -30.13
CA ASP A 338 -10.73 -10.43 -30.33
C ASP A 338 -9.66 -9.31 -30.32
N SER A 339 -10.00 -8.14 -29.76
CA SER A 339 -9.06 -7.01 -29.62
C SER A 339 -7.95 -7.30 -28.62
N ALA A 340 -6.87 -6.54 -28.72
CA ALA A 340 -5.81 -6.54 -27.72
C ALA A 340 -6.05 -5.38 -26.72
N TYR A 341 -6.02 -5.68 -25.43
CA TYR A 341 -6.23 -4.74 -24.35
C TYR A 341 -4.94 -4.50 -23.57
N THR A 342 -4.66 -3.26 -23.23
CA THR A 342 -3.49 -2.94 -22.40
C THR A 342 -3.84 -3.06 -20.93
N VAL A 343 -3.16 -3.97 -20.23
CA VAL A 343 -3.08 -3.96 -18.76
C VAL A 343 -2.06 -2.89 -18.40
N PHE A 344 -2.50 -1.77 -17.85
CA PHE A 344 -1.69 -0.58 -17.64
C PHE A 344 -1.61 -0.23 -16.16
N ALA A 345 -0.40 -0.08 -15.64
CA ALA A 345 -0.12 0.32 -14.27
C ALA A 345 0.86 1.51 -14.28
N GLN A 346 0.38 2.69 -13.87
CA GLN A 346 1.17 3.91 -13.75
C GLN A 346 1.54 4.18 -12.29
N SER A 347 2.73 4.73 -12.03
CA SER A 347 3.13 5.14 -10.69
C SER A 347 2.24 6.27 -10.14
N ILE A 348 2.06 6.32 -8.82
CA ILE A 348 1.23 7.33 -8.15
C ILE A 348 1.63 8.77 -8.52
N ASP A 349 2.91 9.01 -8.75
CA ASP A 349 3.50 10.30 -9.10
C ASP A 349 3.50 10.59 -10.62
N ARG A 350 3.07 9.65 -11.45
CA ARG A 350 3.03 9.77 -12.93
C ARG A 350 4.41 10.03 -13.55
N THR A 351 5.47 9.45 -12.99
CA THR A 351 6.81 9.53 -13.60
C THR A 351 7.16 8.32 -14.46
N GLY A 352 6.35 7.27 -14.43
CA GLY A 352 6.52 6.09 -15.26
C GLY A 352 5.38 5.09 -15.13
N PHE A 353 5.46 4.03 -15.91
CA PHE A 353 4.44 2.98 -15.96
C PHE A 353 5.07 1.62 -16.28
N THR A 354 4.28 0.57 -16.04
CA THR A 354 4.51 -0.75 -16.65
C THR A 354 3.24 -1.21 -17.36
N ARG A 355 3.36 -2.15 -18.28
CA ARG A 355 2.26 -2.64 -19.09
C ARG A 355 2.35 -4.10 -19.46
N GLY A 356 1.20 -4.69 -19.75
CA GLY A 356 1.05 -5.96 -20.45
C GLY A 356 -0.01 -5.85 -21.55
N THR A 357 -0.10 -6.88 -22.37
CA THR A 357 -1.15 -7.02 -23.38
C THR A 357 -1.97 -8.26 -23.06
N LEU A 358 -3.28 -8.09 -22.88
CA LEU A 358 -4.25 -9.18 -22.83
C LEU A 358 -4.84 -9.32 -24.24
N THR A 359 -4.68 -10.45 -24.91
CA THR A 359 -4.96 -10.58 -26.34
C THR A 359 -5.45 -11.99 -26.71
N SER A 360 -6.23 -12.07 -27.78
CA SER A 360 -6.62 -13.35 -28.39
C SER A 360 -5.54 -13.91 -29.32
N ASP A 361 -4.62 -13.05 -29.81
CA ASP A 361 -3.54 -13.40 -30.72
C ASP A 361 -2.24 -12.70 -30.31
N VAL A 362 -1.16 -13.47 -30.14
CA VAL A 362 0.17 -12.97 -29.73
C VAL A 362 0.80 -11.98 -30.72
N SER A 363 0.32 -11.93 -31.95
CA SER A 363 0.78 -10.97 -32.96
C SER A 363 0.18 -9.58 -32.77
N LEU A 364 -0.93 -9.47 -32.01
CA LEU A 364 -1.58 -8.20 -31.71
C LEU A 364 -0.87 -7.51 -30.53
N ILE A 365 -0.59 -6.24 -30.71
CA ILE A 365 -0.03 -5.36 -29.67
C ILE A 365 -1.05 -4.26 -29.38
N SER A 366 -1.42 -4.10 -28.12
CA SER A 366 -2.30 -3.03 -27.69
C SER A 366 -1.58 -1.68 -27.63
N ALA A 367 -2.32 -0.60 -27.90
CA ALA A 367 -1.79 0.76 -27.75
C ALA A 367 -1.48 1.06 -26.29
N VAL A 368 -0.36 1.72 -26.02
CA VAL A 368 -0.02 2.20 -24.68
C VAL A 368 -0.84 3.45 -24.39
N PRO A 369 -1.67 3.47 -23.32
CA PRO A 369 -2.42 4.65 -22.95
C PRO A 369 -1.49 5.79 -22.50
N GLU A 370 -1.92 7.02 -22.66
CA GLU A 370 -1.26 8.15 -22.02
C GLU A 370 -1.38 8.03 -20.49
N MET A 371 -0.34 8.45 -19.78
CA MET A 371 -0.42 8.61 -18.33
C MET A 371 -1.37 9.75 -17.98
N ASP A 372 -2.04 9.63 -16.86
CA ASP A 372 -2.88 10.71 -16.35
C ASP A 372 -2.03 11.92 -15.92
N VAL A 373 -2.70 13.05 -15.71
CA VAL A 373 -2.04 14.26 -15.22
C VAL A 373 -1.39 13.97 -13.87
N ALA A 374 -0.15 14.42 -13.73
CA ALA A 374 0.60 14.25 -12.50
C ALA A 374 -0.05 15.02 -11.34
N PRO A 375 -0.35 14.36 -10.22
CA PRO A 375 -0.99 14.99 -9.09
C PRO A 375 -0.02 15.90 -8.33
N VAL A 376 -0.61 16.86 -7.61
CA VAL A 376 0.05 17.66 -6.59
C VAL A 376 -0.76 17.62 -5.31
N LEU A 377 -0.09 17.64 -4.16
CA LEU A 377 -0.73 17.68 -2.85
C LEU A 377 -1.39 19.04 -2.62
N ALA A 378 -2.57 19.02 -2.05
CA ALA A 378 -3.28 20.20 -1.58
C ALA A 378 -3.25 20.28 -0.04
N HIS A 379 -3.63 21.42 0.53
CA HIS A 379 -3.70 21.59 2.00
C HIS A 379 -4.59 20.55 2.70
N ARG A 380 -5.71 20.17 2.07
CA ARG A 380 -6.59 19.12 2.59
C ARG A 380 -5.90 17.76 2.71
N ASP A 381 -4.90 17.50 1.86
CA ASP A 381 -4.14 16.25 1.88
C ASP A 381 -3.16 16.18 3.06
N MET A 382 -3.04 17.28 3.80
CA MET A 382 -2.21 17.39 4.99
C MET A 382 -3.02 17.27 6.28
N GLY A 383 -4.34 16.99 6.19
CA GLY A 383 -5.21 16.91 7.37
C GLY A 383 -5.32 18.22 8.15
N MET A 384 -5.08 19.34 7.49
CA MET A 384 -5.24 20.66 8.08
C MET A 384 -6.69 21.13 7.93
N GLY A 385 -7.27 21.71 8.99
CA GLY A 385 -8.59 22.28 8.95
C GLY A 385 -8.67 23.35 7.85
N MET A 386 -9.75 23.35 7.07
CA MET A 386 -9.99 24.44 6.13
C MET A 386 -10.24 25.72 6.95
N ASP A 387 -9.34 26.67 6.85
CA ASP A 387 -9.57 28.00 7.36
C ASP A 387 -10.71 28.63 6.53
N HIS A 388 -11.89 28.72 7.13
CA HIS A 388 -13.11 29.27 6.49
C HIS A 388 -12.97 30.75 6.11
N SER A 389 -11.82 31.39 6.39
CA SER A 389 -11.56 32.78 6.05
C SER A 389 -11.30 33.01 4.54
N MET A 390 -11.08 31.95 3.75
CA MET A 390 -10.78 32.08 2.31
C MET A 390 -11.98 31.92 1.37
N HIS A 391 -13.17 31.58 1.86
CA HIS A 391 -14.38 31.49 1.01
C HIS A 391 -15.14 32.82 0.81
N GLY A 392 -14.54 33.93 1.19
CA GLY A 392 -15.14 35.27 1.08
C GLY A 392 -14.85 36.06 -0.20
N MET A 393 -14.09 35.54 -1.17
CA MET A 393 -13.64 36.35 -2.32
C MET A 393 -13.84 35.80 -3.74
N GLU A 394 -14.56 34.69 -3.92
CA GLU A 394 -14.96 34.25 -5.26
C GLU A 394 -16.45 34.47 -5.53
N GLY A 395 -16.87 35.75 -5.62
CA GLY A 395 -18.28 36.05 -5.89
C GLY A 395 -18.64 37.51 -6.07
N MET A 396 -17.68 38.42 -6.31
CA MET A 396 -18.01 39.81 -6.60
C MET A 396 -17.17 40.40 -7.74
N ALA A 397 -17.40 39.89 -8.95
CA ALA A 397 -17.08 40.61 -10.16
C ALA A 397 -18.38 40.69 -11.00
N GLY A 398 -19.15 41.72 -10.81
CA GLY A 398 -20.33 42.02 -11.63
C GLY A 398 -21.54 42.49 -10.85
N MET A 399 -21.48 43.65 -10.18
CA MET A 399 -22.66 44.48 -9.96
C MET A 399 -22.27 45.95 -9.98
N GLU A 400 -22.82 46.64 -10.96
CA GLU A 400 -22.74 48.09 -11.15
C GLU A 400 -23.34 48.82 -9.94
N LYS A 401 -22.79 50.02 -9.71
CA LYS A 401 -23.20 50.99 -8.70
C LYS A 401 -24.69 51.28 -8.80
N MET A 402 -25.45 51.06 -7.72
CA MET A 402 -26.70 51.79 -7.47
C MET A 402 -26.60 52.60 -6.19
N ASP A 403 -27.05 53.82 -6.33
CA ASP A 403 -27.00 54.99 -5.47
C ASP A 403 -27.82 54.81 -4.20
N HIS A 404 -27.27 55.25 -3.07
CA HIS A 404 -27.98 55.31 -1.77
C HIS A 404 -28.68 56.66 -1.62
N THR A 405 -30.00 56.63 -1.50
CA THR A 405 -30.75 57.68 -0.80
C THR A 405 -31.77 57.07 0.14
N GLN A 406 -31.59 57.47 1.39
CA GLN A 406 -32.42 57.46 2.55
C GLN A 406 -33.89 56.96 2.45
N HIS A 407 -34.32 56.09 3.38
CA HIS A 407 -35.58 56.32 4.09
C HIS A 407 -35.62 55.66 5.47
N ASP A 408 -36.32 56.39 6.35
CA ASP A 408 -36.42 56.42 7.77
C ASP A 408 -37.03 55.17 8.44
N ILE A 409 -36.71 55.15 9.76
CA ILE A 409 -37.25 54.26 10.80
C ILE A 409 -38.64 54.72 11.21
N SER A 410 -39.60 53.81 11.36
CA SER A 410 -40.49 53.77 12.53
C SER A 410 -41.58 52.71 12.44
N GLU A 411 -41.75 52.02 13.58
CA GLU A 411 -42.96 51.41 14.13
C GLU A 411 -43.62 50.21 13.39
N MET A 412 -43.69 49.06 14.01
CA MET A 412 -44.79 48.67 14.92
C MET A 412 -44.58 47.30 15.53
N SER A 413 -44.84 47.27 16.81
CA SER A 413 -44.99 46.14 17.71
C SER A 413 -46.27 45.34 17.44
N GLY A 414 -46.23 44.03 17.73
CA GLY A 414 -47.36 43.26 18.24
C GLY A 414 -47.91 42.17 17.34
N MET A 415 -47.80 40.93 17.76
CA MET A 415 -48.86 39.94 17.98
C MET A 415 -48.31 38.52 18.02
N VAL A 416 -48.27 37.97 19.21
CA VAL A 416 -49.00 36.82 19.78
C VAL A 416 -49.02 35.49 18.99
N HIS A 417 -48.54 34.47 19.73
CA HIS A 417 -48.62 33.04 19.51
C HIS A 417 -49.93 32.50 18.88
N SER A 418 -49.79 31.54 17.98
CA SER A 418 -50.68 30.39 17.96
C SER A 418 -49.99 29.14 17.46
N GLN A 419 -50.02 28.10 18.31
CA GLN A 419 -49.69 26.73 17.99
C GLN A 419 -50.68 26.18 16.98
N HIS A 420 -50.17 25.56 15.91
CA HIS A 420 -50.98 24.58 15.16
C HIS A 420 -50.12 23.35 14.93
N GLN A 421 -50.55 22.25 15.60
CA GLN A 421 -50.22 20.87 15.20
C GLN A 421 -50.75 20.63 13.80
N MET A 422 -49.89 20.14 12.91
CA MET A 422 -50.28 19.38 11.73
C MET A 422 -49.57 18.07 11.68
N SER A 423 -50.30 17.03 11.94
CA SER A 423 -50.01 15.65 11.62
C SER A 423 -50.02 15.41 10.11
N GLY A 424 -49.07 14.68 9.59
CA GLY A 424 -49.15 14.00 8.31
C GLY A 424 -48.37 14.61 7.16
N MET A 425 -47.06 14.37 7.13
CA MET A 425 -46.30 14.35 5.88
C MET A 425 -45.51 13.06 5.80
N LYS A 426 -45.84 12.26 4.80
CA LYS A 426 -45.11 11.08 4.39
C LYS A 426 -43.69 11.47 4.09
N THR A 427 -42.73 10.79 4.71
CA THR A 427 -41.30 10.79 4.37
C THR A 427 -41.15 10.40 2.90
N MET A 428 -40.78 11.33 2.05
CA MET A 428 -40.17 11.03 0.77
C MET A 428 -38.78 10.51 1.06
N GLU A 429 -38.54 9.27 0.70
CA GLU A 429 -37.18 8.73 0.57
C GLU A 429 -36.44 9.54 -0.50
N HIS A 430 -35.58 10.45 -0.04
CA HIS A 430 -34.57 11.01 -0.91
C HIS A 430 -33.51 9.94 -1.16
N ALA A 431 -33.45 9.47 -2.40
CA ALA A 431 -32.34 8.69 -2.90
C ALA A 431 -31.02 9.47 -2.62
N ASN A 432 -30.20 8.89 -1.77
CA ASN A 432 -28.92 9.46 -1.35
C ASN A 432 -27.95 9.44 -2.53
N HIS A 433 -27.83 10.56 -3.24
CA HIS A 433 -26.74 10.81 -4.17
C HIS A 433 -25.68 11.64 -3.47
N GLY A 434 -24.53 11.04 -3.16
CA GLY A 434 -23.35 11.75 -2.71
C GLY A 434 -22.94 11.46 -1.26
N GLY A 435 -22.53 10.24 -0.98
CA GLY A 435 -22.05 9.86 0.33
C GLY A 435 -20.58 10.22 0.56
N GLY A 436 -20.20 11.46 0.62
CA GLY A 436 -18.82 11.83 1.00
C GLY A 436 -18.70 12.57 2.33
N SER A 437 -19.80 13.16 2.83
CA SER A 437 -19.71 14.05 3.97
C SER A 437 -20.06 13.43 5.33
N GLU A 438 -20.71 12.28 5.34
CA GLU A 438 -21.16 11.67 6.62
C GLU A 438 -20.06 10.94 7.39
N ILE A 439 -18.91 10.65 6.76
CA ILE A 439 -17.77 9.92 7.36
C ILE A 439 -16.61 10.86 7.69
N LEU A 440 -16.74 12.15 7.44
CA LEU A 440 -15.73 13.15 7.81
C LEU A 440 -15.55 13.17 9.34
N GLY A 441 -14.32 12.95 9.78
CA GLY A 441 -13.99 12.90 11.21
C GLY A 441 -14.10 11.54 11.87
N ILE A 442 -14.63 10.50 11.20
CA ILE A 442 -14.67 9.12 11.69
C ILE A 442 -13.56 8.30 11.04
N ALA A 443 -12.74 7.60 11.83
CA ALA A 443 -11.60 6.83 11.33
C ALA A 443 -12.02 5.60 10.52
N GLY A 444 -13.16 5.02 10.87
CA GLY A 444 -13.78 3.88 10.26
C GLY A 444 -15.14 3.64 10.88
N PHE A 445 -15.82 2.58 10.50
CA PHE A 445 -17.11 2.24 11.11
C PHE A 445 -16.92 2.00 12.63
N GLY A 446 -17.68 2.72 13.45
CA GLY A 446 -17.70 2.51 14.90
C GLY A 446 -16.64 3.26 15.72
N SER A 447 -15.58 3.82 15.12
CA SER A 447 -14.66 4.69 15.85
C SER A 447 -15.18 6.12 15.86
N THR A 448 -15.54 6.61 17.05
CA THR A 448 -16.00 8.00 17.30
C THR A 448 -14.97 8.81 18.08
N ARG A 449 -13.77 8.24 18.32
CA ARG A 449 -12.75 8.85 19.14
C ARG A 449 -12.12 10.04 18.43
N GLU A 450 -11.97 11.16 19.14
CA GLU A 450 -11.13 12.27 18.69
C GLU A 450 -9.66 11.84 18.74
N ILE A 451 -8.89 12.25 17.75
CA ILE A 451 -7.45 11.98 17.71
C ILE A 451 -6.73 12.77 18.79
N THR A 452 -5.61 12.21 19.28
CA THR A 452 -4.85 12.82 20.38
C THR A 452 -3.36 12.80 20.06
N HIS A 453 -2.76 13.97 19.84
CA HIS A 453 -1.30 14.07 19.66
C HIS A 453 -0.58 14.03 21.00
N ILE A 454 0.36 13.09 21.16
CA ILE A 454 1.18 12.95 22.37
C ILE A 454 2.46 13.80 22.27
N ALA A 455 3.13 14.03 23.41
CA ALA A 455 4.31 14.91 23.48
C ALA A 455 5.46 14.52 22.53
N SER A 456 5.67 13.23 22.25
CA SER A 456 6.69 12.77 21.31
C SER A 456 6.44 13.18 19.85
N GLU A 457 5.19 13.50 19.49
CA GLU A 457 4.78 13.97 18.17
C GLU A 457 4.96 15.49 17.99
N THR A 458 5.35 16.19 19.03
CA THR A 458 5.65 17.63 19.00
C THR A 458 7.15 17.94 18.93
N GLY A 459 7.99 16.92 18.88
CA GLY A 459 9.45 17.03 18.91
C GLY A 459 10.07 17.31 17.52
N PRO A 460 11.40 17.52 17.49
CA PRO A 460 12.14 17.86 16.26
C PRO A 460 12.24 16.71 15.25
N HIS A 461 11.61 15.58 15.53
CA HIS A 461 11.58 14.38 14.67
C HIS A 461 10.28 14.26 13.88
N VAL A 462 9.34 15.20 14.06
CA VAL A 462 8.04 15.22 13.39
C VAL A 462 7.85 16.59 12.76
N ASP A 463 7.67 16.63 11.43
CA ASP A 463 7.52 17.89 10.70
C ASP A 463 6.06 18.37 10.64
N MET A 464 5.13 17.42 10.71
CA MET A 464 3.71 17.68 10.49
C MET A 464 2.84 16.84 11.42
N ARG A 465 1.65 17.35 11.71
CA ARG A 465 0.55 16.64 12.38
C ARG A 465 -0.75 16.93 11.64
N ALA A 466 -1.56 15.91 11.46
CA ALA A 466 -2.89 16.04 10.88
C ALA A 466 -3.89 16.42 11.98
N GLU A 467 -4.16 17.71 12.16
CA GLU A 467 -5.08 18.20 13.21
C GLU A 467 -6.55 17.90 12.91
N SER A 468 -6.88 17.69 11.62
CA SER A 468 -8.23 17.36 11.16
C SER A 468 -8.17 16.28 10.06
N PRO A 469 -7.69 15.08 10.39
CA PRO A 469 -7.52 14.02 9.39
C PRO A 469 -8.86 13.57 8.82
N GLN A 470 -8.90 13.43 7.50
CA GLN A 470 -10.07 12.94 6.78
C GLN A 470 -10.19 11.42 6.90
N SER A 471 -11.39 10.87 6.73
CA SER A 471 -11.54 9.42 6.62
C SER A 471 -10.89 8.91 5.34
N GLY A 472 -10.04 7.88 5.44
CA GLY A 472 -9.42 7.22 4.30
C GLY A 472 -10.32 6.23 3.55
N LEU A 473 -11.54 5.95 4.03
CA LEU A 473 -12.39 4.88 3.48
C LEU A 473 -12.88 5.14 2.06
N ASN A 474 -13.43 6.33 1.82
CA ASN A 474 -14.08 6.69 0.54
C ASN A 474 -13.20 7.59 -0.33
N ASP A 475 -11.95 7.80 0.04
CA ASP A 475 -11.00 8.58 -0.74
C ASP A 475 -10.16 7.62 -1.64
N PRO A 476 -10.30 7.68 -2.97
CA PRO A 476 -9.46 6.88 -3.86
C PRO A 476 -7.99 7.35 -3.86
N GLY A 477 -7.71 8.48 -3.23
CA GLY A 477 -6.39 9.05 -3.08
C GLY A 477 -6.03 10.11 -4.12
N ILE A 478 -4.91 10.78 -3.82
CA ILE A 478 -4.36 11.84 -4.68
C ILE A 478 -4.20 11.35 -6.12
N GLY A 479 -4.62 12.19 -7.08
CA GLY A 479 -4.54 11.88 -8.51
C GLY A 479 -5.66 11.00 -9.05
N LEU A 480 -6.60 10.53 -8.20
CA LEU A 480 -7.74 9.68 -8.61
C LEU A 480 -9.11 10.31 -8.31
N ARG A 481 -9.19 11.26 -7.39
CA ARG A 481 -10.45 11.82 -6.87
C ARG A 481 -11.40 12.34 -7.93
N ASN A 482 -10.89 12.90 -9.02
CA ASN A 482 -11.69 13.51 -10.09
C ASN A 482 -11.82 12.62 -11.32
N HIS A 483 -11.37 11.37 -11.29
CA HIS A 483 -11.34 10.51 -12.48
C HIS A 483 -12.75 10.16 -12.99
N GLN A 484 -13.73 10.04 -12.11
CA GLN A 484 -15.13 9.87 -12.52
C GLN A 484 -15.64 11.08 -13.32
N GLN A 485 -15.26 12.29 -12.91
CA GLN A 485 -15.71 13.53 -13.56
C GLN A 485 -14.92 13.82 -14.85
N LEU A 486 -13.60 13.64 -14.80
CA LEU A 486 -12.71 13.98 -15.93
C LEU A 486 -12.72 12.93 -17.03
N TYR A 487 -12.83 11.66 -16.67
CA TYR A 487 -12.60 10.54 -17.59
C TYR A 487 -13.77 9.52 -17.62
N GLY A 488 -14.81 9.71 -16.79
CA GLY A 488 -15.89 8.73 -16.62
C GLY A 488 -15.43 7.40 -16.00
N ARG A 489 -14.29 7.37 -15.32
CA ARG A 489 -13.71 6.18 -14.72
C ARG A 489 -14.12 6.04 -13.25
N ARG A 490 -14.82 4.96 -12.91
CA ARG A 490 -15.09 4.59 -11.52
C ARG A 490 -13.84 4.01 -10.90
N VAL A 491 -13.36 4.62 -9.81
CA VAL A 491 -12.20 4.18 -9.04
C VAL A 491 -12.67 3.41 -7.82
N LEU A 492 -12.01 2.30 -7.50
CA LEU A 492 -12.24 1.54 -6.27
C LEU A 492 -11.81 2.34 -5.06
N THR A 493 -12.62 2.31 -4.00
CA THR A 493 -12.28 2.80 -2.67
C THR A 493 -12.40 1.68 -1.64
N TYR A 494 -11.82 1.84 -0.47
CA TYR A 494 -12.01 0.86 0.61
C TYR A 494 -13.47 0.76 1.07
N GLY A 495 -14.24 1.85 0.98
CA GLY A 495 -15.66 1.86 1.28
C GLY A 495 -16.52 0.99 0.35
N ASP A 496 -16.03 0.67 -0.85
CA ASP A 496 -16.70 -0.25 -1.78
C ASP A 496 -16.55 -1.73 -1.39
N ILE A 497 -15.60 -2.06 -0.49
CA ILE A 497 -15.18 -3.45 -0.22
C ILE A 497 -16.02 -4.04 0.92
N LYS A 498 -16.68 -5.17 0.64
CA LYS A 498 -17.36 -5.99 1.64
C LYS A 498 -16.89 -7.43 1.54
N ASN A 499 -16.68 -8.07 2.69
CA ASN A 499 -16.35 -9.50 2.69
C ASN A 499 -17.49 -10.31 2.05
N LEU A 500 -17.16 -11.34 1.30
CA LEU A 500 -18.16 -12.26 0.73
C LEU A 500 -18.87 -13.08 1.82
N TYR A 501 -18.20 -13.34 2.93
CA TYR A 501 -18.69 -14.14 4.05
C TYR A 501 -18.91 -13.27 5.29
N PRO A 502 -19.81 -13.67 6.19
CA PRO A 502 -20.00 -12.96 7.45
C PRO A 502 -18.72 -12.84 8.27
N THR A 503 -18.59 -11.70 8.97
CA THR A 503 -17.48 -11.44 9.92
C THR A 503 -17.35 -12.61 10.91
N SER A 504 -16.18 -13.21 10.97
CA SER A 504 -15.92 -14.41 11.77
C SER A 504 -15.85 -14.14 13.28
N ASP A 505 -15.42 -12.94 13.67
CA ASP A 505 -15.38 -12.49 15.06
C ASP A 505 -16.27 -11.24 15.22
N PRO A 506 -17.55 -11.39 15.60
CA PRO A 506 -18.48 -10.27 15.72
C PRO A 506 -18.35 -9.50 17.05
N ARG A 507 -17.36 -9.84 17.89
CA ARG A 507 -17.18 -9.16 19.18
C ARG A 507 -16.77 -7.71 18.97
N GLU A 508 -17.30 -6.83 19.82
CA GLU A 508 -16.81 -5.45 19.89
C GLU A 508 -15.36 -5.43 20.42
N PRO A 509 -14.54 -4.47 19.99
CA PRO A 509 -13.19 -4.33 20.47
C PRO A 509 -13.15 -3.97 21.95
N SER A 510 -12.29 -4.62 22.72
CA SER A 510 -12.12 -4.36 24.17
C SER A 510 -11.44 -3.02 24.45
N ARG A 511 -10.65 -2.52 23.51
CA ARG A 511 -9.94 -1.24 23.55
C ARG A 511 -9.54 -0.78 22.16
N GLU A 512 -9.18 0.49 22.07
CA GLU A 512 -8.64 1.10 20.85
C GLU A 512 -7.18 1.51 21.06
N ILE A 513 -6.35 1.25 20.06
CA ILE A 513 -4.95 1.66 19.99
C ILE A 513 -4.84 2.66 18.84
N GLU A 514 -4.51 3.91 19.16
CA GLU A 514 -4.24 4.95 18.19
C GLU A 514 -2.73 5.00 17.89
N LEU A 515 -2.38 4.97 16.61
CA LEU A 515 -1.00 5.05 16.15
C LEU A 515 -0.87 6.12 15.08
N HIS A 516 -0.01 7.07 15.32
CA HIS A 516 0.33 8.13 14.41
C HIS A 516 1.53 7.74 13.55
N LEU A 517 1.35 7.77 12.23
CA LEU A 517 2.43 7.57 11.27
C LEU A 517 3.12 8.90 11.07
N THR A 518 4.34 9.03 11.55
CA THR A 518 5.05 10.30 11.70
C THR A 518 6.36 10.30 10.93
N GLY A 519 6.82 11.49 10.51
CA GLY A 519 8.04 11.62 9.76
C GLY A 519 8.71 12.98 9.89
N ASN A 520 9.99 13.01 9.54
CA ASN A 520 10.76 14.23 9.34
C ASN A 520 11.45 14.16 7.99
N MET A 521 10.93 14.91 7.01
CA MET A 521 11.44 14.92 5.65
C MET A 521 12.85 15.50 5.57
N GLY A 522 13.15 16.55 6.31
CA GLY A 522 14.49 17.16 6.32
C GLY A 522 15.61 16.25 6.80
N ARG A 523 15.28 15.17 7.51
CA ARG A 523 16.21 14.15 8.02
C ARG A 523 15.96 12.76 7.44
N TYR A 524 14.94 12.62 6.63
CA TYR A 524 14.43 11.34 6.14
C TYR A 524 14.28 10.32 7.28
N MET A 525 13.48 10.67 8.26
CA MET A 525 13.20 9.86 9.45
C MET A 525 11.73 9.50 9.49
N TRP A 526 11.45 8.24 9.62
CA TRP A 526 10.11 7.70 9.74
C TRP A 526 9.92 7.08 11.12
N SER A 527 8.73 7.15 11.66
CA SER A 527 8.43 6.66 13.01
C SER A 527 6.93 6.41 13.20
N MET A 528 6.58 5.80 14.32
CA MET A 528 5.19 5.77 14.81
C MET A 528 5.13 6.53 16.14
N ASN A 529 4.13 7.37 16.33
CA ASN A 529 3.98 8.21 17.53
C ASN A 529 5.24 9.05 17.84
N GLY A 530 5.94 9.54 16.80
CA GLY A 530 7.19 10.29 16.96
C GLY A 530 8.40 9.48 17.45
N ILE A 531 8.25 8.15 17.63
CA ILE A 531 9.29 7.27 18.16
C ILE A 531 9.70 6.26 17.09
N LYS A 532 10.97 6.26 16.69
CA LYS A 532 11.50 5.28 15.73
C LYS A 532 11.60 3.89 16.37
N PHE A 533 11.60 2.85 15.55
CA PHE A 533 11.63 1.45 16.00
C PHE A 533 12.70 1.14 17.06
N ALA A 534 13.93 1.61 16.86
CA ALA A 534 15.05 1.29 17.76
C ALA A 534 14.83 1.76 19.21
N ASP A 535 13.97 2.76 19.43
CA ASP A 535 13.70 3.39 20.72
C ASP A 535 12.28 3.08 21.24
N SER A 536 11.49 2.30 20.49
CA SER A 536 10.09 2.03 20.81
C SER A 536 9.90 0.80 21.69
N ASP A 537 8.83 0.82 22.48
CA ASP A 537 8.34 -0.37 23.18
C ASP A 537 7.44 -1.22 22.27
N PRO A 538 7.39 -2.54 22.47
CA PRO A 538 6.45 -3.41 21.78
C PRO A 538 5.00 -3.05 22.11
N LEU A 539 4.11 -3.18 21.12
CA LEU A 539 2.67 -3.18 21.34
C LEU A 539 2.27 -4.51 21.99
N GLN A 540 1.69 -4.43 23.18
CA GLN A 540 1.26 -5.61 23.91
C GLN A 540 -0.21 -5.91 23.60
N LEU A 541 -0.48 -7.13 23.12
CA LEU A 541 -1.81 -7.67 22.92
C LEU A 541 -1.98 -8.91 23.81
N LYS A 542 -3.17 -9.04 24.41
CA LYS A 542 -3.51 -10.23 25.18
C LYS A 542 -4.08 -11.28 24.23
N TYR A 543 -3.63 -12.52 24.37
CA TYR A 543 -4.17 -13.61 23.55
C TYR A 543 -5.69 -13.71 23.72
N GLY A 544 -6.40 -13.76 22.60
CA GLY A 544 -7.86 -13.81 22.53
C GLY A 544 -8.56 -12.45 22.68
N GLU A 545 -7.86 -11.34 22.93
CA GLU A 545 -8.50 -10.04 22.89
C GLU A 545 -8.82 -9.60 21.44
N ARG A 546 -9.84 -8.77 21.30
CA ARG A 546 -10.16 -8.06 20.07
C ARG A 546 -9.92 -6.57 20.29
N VAL A 547 -9.10 -5.97 19.45
CA VAL A 547 -8.72 -4.54 19.56
C VAL A 547 -9.05 -3.80 18.27
N ARG A 548 -9.36 -2.51 18.39
CA ARG A 548 -9.36 -1.58 17.25
C ARG A 548 -7.99 -0.93 17.16
N ILE A 549 -7.43 -0.90 15.95
CA ILE A 549 -6.26 -0.10 15.64
C ILE A 549 -6.70 1.02 14.74
N THR A 550 -6.47 2.27 15.19
CA THR A 550 -6.72 3.49 14.42
C THR A 550 -5.39 4.07 14.00
N LEU A 551 -5.17 4.19 12.70
CA LEU A 551 -4.00 4.80 12.11
C LEU A 551 -4.31 6.22 11.69
N VAL A 552 -3.46 7.16 12.08
CA VAL A 552 -3.49 8.57 11.66
C VAL A 552 -2.20 8.85 10.89
N ASN A 553 -2.31 9.33 9.67
CA ASN A 553 -1.14 9.66 8.87
C ASN A 553 -0.78 11.14 9.00
N ASP A 554 0.23 11.42 9.81
CA ASP A 554 0.81 12.74 10.06
C ASP A 554 1.96 13.05 9.08
N THR A 555 1.87 12.56 7.86
CA THR A 555 2.89 12.77 6.82
C THR A 555 2.24 13.08 5.48
N MET A 556 3.03 13.58 4.55
CA MET A 556 2.60 13.84 3.18
C MET A 556 2.62 12.62 2.26
N MET A 557 3.05 11.46 2.74
CA MET A 557 3.19 10.26 1.93
C MET A 557 2.16 9.20 2.31
N SER A 558 1.73 8.40 1.34
CA SER A 558 0.88 7.23 1.61
C SER A 558 1.72 6.11 2.23
N HIS A 559 1.22 5.50 3.29
CA HIS A 559 1.90 4.39 3.98
C HIS A 559 1.08 3.11 3.89
N PRO A 560 1.53 2.09 3.14
CA PRO A 560 0.96 0.73 3.22
C PRO A 560 1.41 0.07 4.52
N MET A 561 0.48 -0.10 5.45
CA MET A 561 0.75 -0.66 6.78
C MET A 561 0.41 -2.14 6.81
N HIS A 562 1.36 -2.97 7.23
CA HIS A 562 1.25 -4.42 7.30
C HIS A 562 1.46 -4.95 8.71
N LEU A 563 0.51 -5.75 9.19
CA LEU A 563 0.58 -6.50 10.44
C LEU A 563 0.76 -7.99 10.14
N HIS A 564 1.83 -8.58 10.66
CA HIS A 564 2.12 -10.00 10.51
C HIS A 564 1.23 -10.89 11.42
N GLY A 565 0.96 -12.10 10.96
CA GLY A 565 0.37 -13.18 11.73
C GLY A 565 -1.11 -13.06 12.07
N MET A 566 -1.73 -11.91 11.80
CA MET A 566 -3.14 -11.64 12.13
C MET A 566 -3.80 -10.83 11.02
N TRP A 567 -5.12 -10.98 10.88
CA TRP A 567 -5.89 -10.17 9.93
C TRP A 567 -6.14 -8.76 10.44
N SER A 568 -6.03 -7.78 9.55
CA SER A 568 -6.58 -6.44 9.70
C SER A 568 -8.00 -6.44 9.12
N GLU A 569 -9.01 -6.56 9.96
CA GLU A 569 -10.42 -6.52 9.57
C GLU A 569 -10.84 -5.06 9.40
N LEU A 570 -10.83 -4.57 8.14
CA LEU A 570 -11.00 -3.17 7.80
C LEU A 570 -12.45 -2.71 8.00
N GLU A 571 -12.68 -1.69 8.81
CA GLU A 571 -14.01 -1.18 9.15
C GLU A 571 -14.57 -0.33 8.01
N THR A 572 -15.21 -0.97 7.00
CA THR A 572 -15.72 -0.32 5.77
C THR A 572 -17.20 0.10 5.82
N GLY A 573 -17.84 0.00 6.98
CA GLY A 573 -19.19 0.49 7.19
C GLY A 573 -20.26 -0.60 7.41
N ASP A 574 -19.98 -1.87 7.11
CA ASP A 574 -20.89 -2.97 7.38
C ASP A 574 -20.26 -3.96 8.39
N PRO A 575 -20.67 -3.95 9.68
CA PRO A 575 -20.07 -4.80 10.69
C PRO A 575 -20.30 -6.30 10.50
N LYS A 576 -21.25 -6.67 9.63
CA LYS A 576 -21.56 -8.06 9.34
C LYS A 576 -20.64 -8.67 8.29
N TYR A 577 -20.03 -7.83 7.45
CA TYR A 577 -19.25 -8.26 6.29
C TYR A 577 -17.92 -7.48 6.19
N ILE A 578 -17.20 -7.38 7.31
CA ILE A 578 -15.93 -6.68 7.41
C ILE A 578 -14.87 -7.40 6.57
N PRO A 579 -14.25 -6.74 5.58
CA PRO A 579 -13.21 -7.35 4.76
C PRO A 579 -11.90 -7.52 5.56
N ARG A 580 -11.21 -8.62 5.31
CA ARG A 580 -9.90 -8.93 5.86
C ARG A 580 -8.82 -8.49 4.90
N LYS A 581 -7.86 -7.75 5.42
CA LYS A 581 -6.67 -7.34 4.69
C LYS A 581 -5.42 -7.69 5.49
N HIS A 582 -4.31 -7.88 4.80
CA HIS A 582 -3.00 -7.96 5.45
C HIS A 582 -2.21 -6.64 5.30
N THR A 583 -2.58 -5.79 4.36
CA THR A 583 -1.96 -4.48 4.11
C THR A 583 -3.03 -3.42 3.91
N VAL A 584 -2.88 -2.27 4.58
CA VAL A 584 -3.83 -1.15 4.50
C VAL A 584 -3.07 0.13 4.18
N ILE A 585 -3.41 0.78 3.05
CA ILE A 585 -2.86 2.10 2.70
C ILE A 585 -3.49 3.17 3.58
N VAL A 586 -2.67 3.96 4.25
CA VAL A 586 -3.10 5.16 4.95
C VAL A 586 -2.68 6.38 4.15
N GLN A 587 -3.67 7.09 3.59
CA GLN A 587 -3.46 8.27 2.75
C GLN A 587 -2.85 9.43 3.56
N PRO A 588 -2.14 10.39 2.94
CA PRO A 588 -1.65 11.58 3.61
C PRO A 588 -2.79 12.34 4.33
N GLY A 589 -2.54 12.82 5.54
CA GLY A 589 -3.51 13.60 6.30
C GLY A 589 -4.84 12.88 6.58
N SER A 590 -4.85 11.56 6.55
CA SER A 590 -6.05 10.76 6.76
C SER A 590 -5.95 9.86 7.98
N LYS A 591 -7.11 9.36 8.41
CA LYS A 591 -7.22 8.31 9.42
C LYS A 591 -8.07 7.14 8.92
N ILE A 592 -7.73 5.94 9.38
CA ILE A 592 -8.44 4.70 9.07
C ILE A 592 -8.36 3.76 10.25
N SER A 593 -9.38 2.91 10.43
CA SER A 593 -9.39 1.92 11.51
C SER A 593 -9.71 0.53 11.02
N TYR A 594 -9.20 -0.45 11.74
CA TYR A 594 -9.50 -1.86 11.55
C TYR A 594 -9.47 -2.63 12.88
N LEU A 595 -10.10 -3.78 12.89
CA LEU A 595 -10.16 -4.67 14.04
C LEU A 595 -9.15 -5.79 13.90
N VAL A 596 -8.53 -6.17 15.01
CA VAL A 596 -7.58 -7.28 15.10
C VAL A 596 -8.03 -8.20 16.21
N SER A 597 -8.21 -9.48 15.88
CA SER A 597 -8.33 -10.54 16.88
C SER A 597 -6.94 -11.09 17.16
N ALA A 598 -6.46 -10.95 18.39
CA ALA A 598 -5.12 -11.38 18.81
C ALA A 598 -5.09 -12.89 19.06
N ASP A 599 -5.20 -13.68 17.99
CA ASP A 599 -5.34 -15.14 18.03
C ASP A 599 -4.03 -15.90 17.71
N ALA A 600 -2.94 -15.20 17.47
CA ALA A 600 -1.64 -15.74 17.16
C ALA A 600 -0.60 -15.36 18.22
N ILE A 601 -0.30 -16.28 19.17
CA ILE A 601 0.75 -16.07 20.18
C ILE A 601 2.11 -15.90 19.52
N GLY A 602 2.88 -14.87 19.94
CA GLY A 602 4.24 -14.69 19.48
C GLY A 602 4.67 -13.24 19.39
N ARG A 603 5.76 -13.03 18.65
CA ARG A 603 6.36 -11.72 18.36
C ARG A 603 6.21 -11.45 16.87
N TRP A 604 5.50 -10.43 16.53
CA TRP A 604 5.12 -10.11 15.14
C TRP A 604 5.66 -8.77 14.71
N ALA A 605 5.92 -8.63 13.42
CA ALA A 605 6.26 -7.35 12.83
C ALA A 605 4.97 -6.56 12.53
N TYR A 606 5.02 -5.25 12.71
CA TYR A 606 4.01 -4.32 12.26
C TYR A 606 4.72 -3.08 11.69
N HIS A 607 4.61 -2.83 10.39
CA HIS A 607 5.44 -1.83 9.74
C HIS A 607 4.81 -1.23 8.47
N CYS A 608 5.32 -0.08 8.06
CA CYS A 608 5.13 0.44 6.72
C CYS A 608 5.89 -0.45 5.72
N HIS A 609 5.24 -0.85 4.63
CA HIS A 609 5.85 -1.74 3.65
C HIS A 609 6.74 -1.01 2.62
N LEU A 610 6.83 0.32 2.65
CA LEU A 610 7.85 1.05 1.89
C LEU A 610 9.22 0.76 2.51
N VAL A 611 10.09 0.08 1.76
CA VAL A 611 11.32 -0.52 2.30
C VAL A 611 12.26 0.49 2.96
N TYR A 612 12.32 1.75 2.46
CA TYR A 612 13.15 2.79 3.06
C TYR A 612 12.51 3.48 4.27
N HIS A 613 11.21 3.25 4.53
CA HIS A 613 10.51 3.70 5.73
C HIS A 613 10.62 2.69 6.89
N MET A 614 10.73 1.40 6.55
CA MET A 614 10.72 0.29 7.50
C MET A 614 11.75 0.43 8.64
N PRO A 615 12.99 0.94 8.44
CA PRO A 615 13.94 1.09 9.54
C PRO A 615 13.47 1.96 10.70
N GLY A 616 12.49 2.84 10.47
CA GLY A 616 11.93 3.73 11.47
C GLY A 616 10.45 3.47 11.80
N MET A 617 9.61 3.29 10.75
CA MET A 617 8.17 3.06 10.88
C MET A 617 7.87 1.56 11.03
N PHE A 618 8.27 1.02 12.17
CA PHE A 618 8.15 -0.38 12.56
C PHE A 618 7.81 -0.50 14.04
N ARG A 619 7.03 -1.49 14.43
CA ARG A 619 6.74 -1.89 15.81
C ARG A 619 6.82 -3.42 15.93
N GLU A 620 7.33 -3.89 17.04
CA GLU A 620 7.10 -5.25 17.48
C GLU A 620 5.71 -5.32 18.10
N VAL A 621 4.88 -6.26 17.67
CA VAL A 621 3.62 -6.64 18.33
C VAL A 621 3.85 -7.94 19.07
N ARG A 622 3.50 -7.95 20.35
CA ARG A 622 3.68 -9.10 21.21
C ARG A 622 2.32 -9.60 21.70
N VAL A 623 1.95 -10.81 21.28
CA VAL A 623 0.73 -11.48 21.72
C VAL A 623 1.09 -12.53 22.77
N SER A 624 0.59 -12.40 24.00
CA SER A 624 0.92 -13.28 25.13
C SER A 624 -0.27 -13.57 26.07
#